data_8bd943d5017bffe3a93f717d327fa060
#
_entry.id   8bd943d5017bffe3a93f717d327fa060
#
_cell.length_a   1.000
_cell.length_b   1.000
_cell.length_c   1.000
_cell.angle_alpha   90.00
_cell.angle_beta   90.00
_cell.angle_gamma   90.00
#
_symmetry.space_group_name_H-M   'P 1'
#
loop_
_entity.id
_entity.type
_entity.pdbx_description
1 polymer ?
#
loop_
_entity_poly.entity_id
_entity_poly.type
_entity_poly.pdbx_seq_one_letter_code
_entity_poly.pdbx_strand_id
1 'polypeptide(L)'
;MVLERGLFFGAAGTPAAAASPAGLATGAPAASWCVVPRCKLRFEKCKEGYKIHCACDDEVATATLQNLCKALAGGLCSCCATMNGLTVCQCNFTCCVCKCEYTADGCCITCTSGDKACCAIVQSCCETLDSCCKHGCCCYVCFNNTPCCCGTC
;
A
#
# COMPACT_ATOMS: atom_id res chain seq x y z
N MET A 1 -10.73 -6.07 10.97
CA MET A 1 -10.31 -6.04 10.36
C MET A 1 -9.20 -5.68 10.32
N VAL A 2 -8.94 -4.98 10.38
CA VAL A 2 -7.89 -4.52 10.42
C VAL A 2 -7.00 -5.31 10.92
N LEU A 3 -7.29 -5.81 11.58
CA LEU A 3 -6.57 -6.41 12.03
C LEU A 3 -5.81 -7.14 11.33
N GLU A 4 -6.13 -7.48 10.55
CA GLU A 4 -5.43 -8.11 9.92
C GLU A 4 -4.47 -7.64 9.44
N ARG A 5 -4.56 -6.63 9.25
CA ARG A 5 -3.67 -5.96 8.79
C ARG A 5 -2.64 -5.99 9.49
N GLY A 6 -2.82 -5.77 10.40
CA GLY A 6 -1.68 -5.72 11.02
C GLY A 6 -0.93 -6.86 10.65
N LEU A 7 -1.55 -7.63 10.30
CA LEU A 7 -0.97 -8.57 10.06
C LEU A 7 -0.09 -8.61 9.18
N PHE A 8 -0.15 -7.96 8.30
CA PHE A 8 0.81 -8.07 7.50
C PHE A 8 2.00 -7.49 7.85
N PHE A 9 2.11 -6.91 8.88
CA PHE A 9 3.30 -6.48 9.26
C PHE A 9 3.85 -7.45 10.13
N GLY A 10 3.20 -8.04 10.47
CA GLY A 10 3.74 -8.74 11.27
C GLY A 10 3.71 -9.99 11.36
N ALA A 11 3.49 -9.94 10.96
CA ALA A 11 3.46 -10.56 11.22
C ALA A 11 3.63 -11.19 11.14
N ALA A 12 3.42 -11.46 10.76
CA ALA A 12 3.64 -11.87 10.81
C ALA A 12 3.69 -12.54 11.02
N GLY A 13 3.22 -12.67 11.07
CA GLY A 13 3.43 -13.26 11.32
C GLY A 13 3.01 -13.83 11.38
N THR A 14 2.72 -14.06 11.33
CA THR A 14 2.48 -14.57 11.46
C THR A 14 2.11 -15.21 11.48
N PRO A 15 1.81 -15.44 11.40
CA PRO A 15 1.72 -16.05 11.45
C PRO A 15 1.69 -16.72 11.49
N ALA A 16 1.73 -16.86 11.29
CA ALA A 16 1.97 -17.43 11.44
C ALA A 16 2.26 -17.96 11.55
N ALA A 17 2.19 -18.06 11.37
CA ALA A 17 2.69 -18.42 11.63
C ALA A 17 2.97 -18.81 11.86
N ALA A 18 2.80 -19.08 11.75
CA ALA A 18 3.28 -19.37 12.13
C ALA A 18 3.65 -19.86 12.35
N ALA A 19 3.67 -20.32 12.23
CA ALA A 19 4.31 -20.72 12.59
C ALA A 19 4.84 -21.28 12.85
N SER A 20 5.18 -21.64 12.69
CA SER A 20 6.02 -22.07 13.03
C SER A 20 6.52 -22.45 13.52
N PRO A 21 6.67 -22.87 13.54
CA PRO A 21 7.32 -23.15 14.17
C PRO A 21 8.11 -23.13 14.38
N ALA A 22 8.52 -23.39 14.22
CA ALA A 22 9.28 -23.28 14.39
C ALA A 22 9.84 -22.81 14.11
N GLY A 23 9.89 -23.07 13.86
CA GLY A 23 10.53 -22.64 13.67
C GLY A 23 10.46 -22.02 13.15
N LEU A 24 10.25 -22.43 13.00
CA LEU A 24 10.27 -21.95 12.69
C LEU A 24 10.56 -21.29 12.49
N ALA A 25 10.62 -21.39 12.58
CA ALA A 25 10.90 -20.84 12.54
C ALA A 25 11.24 -20.15 12.32
N THR A 26 11.22 -20.24 12.36
CA THR A 26 11.77 -19.70 12.34
C THR A 26 12.01 -18.64 11.63
N GLY A 27 12.57 -18.48 11.50
CA GLY A 27 13.11 -17.23 11.08
C GLY A 27 12.86 -16.88 9.70
N ALA A 28 12.66 -17.78 8.99
CA ALA A 28 12.41 -17.58 7.59
C ALA A 28 11.36 -16.54 7.31
N PRO A 29 10.38 -16.47 8.09
CA PRO A 29 9.36 -15.49 7.83
C PRO A 29 9.89 -14.09 7.69
N ALA A 30 10.81 -13.76 8.50
CA ALA A 30 11.32 -12.42 8.47
C ALA A 30 11.86 -12.04 7.11
N ALA A 31 12.52 -12.96 6.49
CA ALA A 31 13.16 -12.68 5.21
C ALA A 31 12.15 -12.44 4.09
N SER A 32 11.10 -13.17 4.12
CA SER A 32 10.24 -13.22 2.95
C SER A 32 9.49 -11.94 2.67
N TRP A 33 9.36 -11.09 3.65
CA TRP A 33 8.48 -9.97 3.46
C TRP A 33 9.09 -8.63 3.68
N CYS A 34 10.39 -8.63 3.65
CA CYS A 34 11.07 -7.37 3.77
C CYS A 34 11.31 -6.67 2.46
N VAL A 35 11.06 -7.33 1.36
CA VAL A 35 11.45 -6.79 0.07
C VAL A 35 10.28 -6.10 -0.59
N VAL A 36 9.97 -4.93 -0.10
CA VAL A 36 8.95 -4.06 -0.69
C VAL A 36 9.68 -2.87 -1.29
N PRO A 37 9.47 -2.55 -2.57
CA PRO A 37 10.13 -1.42 -3.20
C PRO A 37 9.84 -0.13 -2.45
N ARG A 38 10.86 0.69 -2.30
CA ARG A 38 10.69 2.02 -1.73
C ARG A 38 10.38 2.99 -2.83
N CYS A 39 9.43 3.87 -2.53
CA CYS A 39 8.97 4.88 -3.48
C CYS A 39 8.89 6.23 -2.82
N LYS A 40 8.87 7.26 -3.64
CA LYS A 40 8.32 8.55 -3.26
C LYS A 40 6.85 8.52 -3.61
N LEU A 41 6.02 8.84 -2.65
CA LEU A 41 4.58 8.83 -2.82
C LEU A 41 4.07 10.25 -2.97
N ARG A 42 3.13 10.44 -3.89
CA ARG A 42 2.45 11.71 -4.05
C ARG A 42 0.97 11.44 -4.27
N PHE A 43 0.17 12.10 -3.48
CA PHE A 43 -1.27 11.97 -3.52
C PHE A 43 -1.87 13.15 -4.25
N GLU A 44 -2.78 12.90 -5.19
CA GLU A 44 -3.35 13.94 -6.03
C GLU A 44 -4.85 13.74 -6.16
N LYS A 45 -5.61 14.75 -5.76
CA LYS A 45 -7.07 14.72 -5.86
C LYS A 45 -7.49 14.88 -7.31
N CYS A 46 -8.44 14.10 -7.75
CA CYS A 46 -9.01 14.24 -9.08
C CYS A 46 -10.53 14.31 -9.00
N LYS A 47 -11.18 14.58 -10.12
CA LYS A 47 -12.61 14.88 -10.16
C LYS A 47 -13.49 13.79 -9.53
N GLU A 48 -13.16 12.53 -9.79
CA GLU A 48 -14.00 11.42 -9.36
C GLU A 48 -13.30 10.51 -8.36
N GLY A 49 -12.24 10.98 -7.72
CA GLY A 49 -11.49 10.18 -6.77
C GLY A 49 -10.12 10.73 -6.47
N TYR A 50 -9.12 9.85 -6.52
CA TYR A 50 -7.76 10.21 -6.14
C TYR A 50 -6.74 9.43 -6.94
N LYS A 51 -5.56 10.02 -7.11
CA LYS A 51 -4.41 9.38 -7.74
C LYS A 51 -3.29 9.23 -6.74
N ILE A 52 -2.62 8.09 -6.80
CA ILE A 52 -1.47 7.79 -5.97
C ILE A 52 -0.30 7.55 -6.92
N HIS A 53 0.66 8.44 -6.90
CA HIS A 53 1.86 8.34 -7.72
C HIS A 53 2.94 7.66 -6.89
N CYS A 54 3.53 6.61 -7.42
CA CYS A 54 4.60 5.86 -6.79
C CYS A 54 5.82 5.94 -7.72
N ALA A 55 6.84 6.66 -7.30
CA ALA A 55 8.07 6.83 -8.08
C ALA A 55 9.23 6.20 -7.34
N CYS A 56 9.95 5.31 -7.99
CA CYS A 56 11.13 4.64 -7.44
C CYS A 56 12.39 5.34 -7.90
N ASP A 57 13.47 5.21 -7.14
CA ASP A 57 14.71 5.89 -7.43
C ASP A 57 15.63 5.07 -8.36
N ASP A 58 15.36 3.80 -8.58
CA ASP A 58 16.18 2.94 -9.43
C ASP A 58 15.36 1.97 -10.27
N GLU A 59 15.99 1.47 -11.32
CA GLU A 59 15.31 0.59 -12.29
C GLU A 59 14.86 -0.74 -11.69
N VAL A 60 15.60 -1.29 -10.74
CA VAL A 60 15.26 -2.57 -10.12
C VAL A 60 14.01 -2.41 -9.26
N ALA A 61 13.96 -1.35 -8.47
CA ALA A 61 12.80 -1.04 -7.66
C ALA A 61 11.57 -0.77 -8.54
N THR A 62 11.76 -0.02 -9.64
CA THR A 62 10.70 0.26 -10.60
C THR A 62 10.16 -1.02 -11.21
N ALA A 63 11.04 -1.90 -11.69
CA ALA A 63 10.63 -3.17 -12.29
C ALA A 63 9.92 -4.06 -11.26
N THR A 64 10.42 -4.10 -10.04
CA THR A 64 9.82 -4.87 -8.96
C THR A 64 8.41 -4.36 -8.63
N LEU A 65 8.26 -3.06 -8.49
CA LEU A 65 6.96 -2.44 -8.25
C LEU A 65 5.97 -2.77 -9.37
N GLN A 66 6.39 -2.59 -10.61
CA GLN A 66 5.53 -2.84 -11.77
C GLN A 66 5.13 -4.31 -11.88
N ASN A 67 6.05 -5.23 -11.58
CA ASN A 67 5.75 -6.66 -11.58
C ASN A 67 4.77 -7.04 -10.46
N LEU A 68 4.95 -6.48 -9.27
CA LEU A 68 4.00 -6.69 -8.19
C LEU A 68 2.62 -6.14 -8.54
N CYS A 69 2.56 -4.96 -9.10
CA CYS A 69 1.29 -4.37 -9.53
C CYS A 69 0.62 -5.22 -10.61
N LYS A 70 1.39 -5.79 -11.55
CA LYS A 70 0.84 -6.68 -12.57
C LYS A 70 0.29 -7.97 -11.95
N ALA A 71 1.06 -8.55 -11.04
CA ALA A 71 0.66 -9.82 -10.40
C ALA A 71 -0.58 -9.65 -9.52
N LEU A 72 -0.76 -8.48 -8.94
CA LEU A 72 -1.86 -8.18 -8.03
C LEU A 72 -2.98 -7.39 -8.70
N ALA A 73 -2.92 -7.21 -10.01
CA ALA A 73 -3.90 -6.43 -10.74
C ALA A 73 -5.32 -6.99 -10.54
N GLY A 74 -6.25 -6.08 -10.38
CA GLY A 74 -7.64 -6.44 -10.11
C GLY A 74 -7.94 -6.71 -8.64
N GLY A 75 -6.92 -6.67 -7.78
CA GLY A 75 -7.11 -6.83 -6.36
C GLY A 75 -7.66 -5.59 -5.68
N LEU A 76 -8.10 -5.77 -4.46
CA LEU A 76 -8.59 -4.68 -3.62
C LEU A 76 -7.44 -3.76 -3.24
N CYS A 77 -7.52 -2.52 -3.66
CA CYS A 77 -6.50 -1.52 -3.32
C CYS A 77 -6.76 -0.94 -1.93
N SER A 78 -5.69 -0.76 -1.19
CA SER A 78 -5.73 -0.08 0.10
C SER A 78 -4.40 0.63 0.35
N CYS A 79 -4.43 1.60 1.24
CA CYS A 79 -3.23 2.29 1.69
C CYS A 79 -3.27 2.42 3.20
N CYS A 80 -2.11 2.32 3.83
CA CYS A 80 -2.01 2.57 5.25
C CYS A 80 -0.77 3.40 5.56
N ALA A 81 -0.86 4.18 6.62
CA ALA A 81 0.25 4.97 7.15
C ALA A 81 0.61 4.40 8.50
N THR A 82 1.90 4.21 8.72
CA THR A 82 2.42 3.68 9.98
C THR A 82 3.44 4.63 10.59
N MET A 83 3.50 4.65 11.90
CA MET A 83 4.53 5.36 12.65
C MET A 83 5.01 4.45 13.78
N ASN A 84 6.31 4.23 13.85
CA ASN A 84 6.93 3.34 14.84
C ASN A 84 6.30 1.94 14.84
N GLY A 85 5.97 1.44 13.66
CA GLY A 85 5.37 0.12 13.52
C GLY A 85 3.88 0.02 13.81
N LEU A 86 3.25 1.13 14.20
CA LEU A 86 1.82 1.15 14.48
C LEU A 86 1.07 1.83 13.35
N THR A 87 -0.03 1.24 12.93
CA THR A 87 -0.89 1.83 11.91
C THR A 87 -1.63 3.03 12.51
N VAL A 88 -1.46 4.20 11.92
CA VAL A 88 -2.13 5.41 12.35
C VAL A 88 -3.30 5.78 11.44
N CYS A 89 -3.31 5.28 10.21
CA CYS A 89 -4.39 5.52 9.26
C CYS A 89 -4.43 4.37 8.27
N GLN A 90 -5.63 3.93 7.92
CA GLN A 90 -5.80 2.92 6.87
C GLN A 90 -7.04 3.26 6.06
N CYS A 91 -6.90 3.18 4.74
CA CYS A 91 -7.98 3.42 3.80
C CYS A 91 -8.13 2.21 2.88
N ASN A 92 -9.33 1.66 2.80
CA ASN A 92 -9.67 0.62 1.85
C ASN A 92 -10.53 1.22 0.76
N PHE A 93 -10.16 0.97 -0.49
CA PHE A 93 -10.85 1.56 -1.64
C PHE A 93 -11.87 0.58 -2.23
N THR A 94 -12.68 -0.04 -1.35
CA THR A 94 -13.68 -1.03 -1.75
C THR A 94 -14.81 -0.44 -2.59
N CYS A 95 -15.07 0.85 -2.43
CA CYS A 95 -16.13 1.55 -3.17
C CYS A 95 -15.62 2.16 -4.46
N CYS A 96 -14.41 1.82 -4.88
CA CYS A 96 -13.76 2.41 -6.05
C CYS A 96 -13.34 1.36 -7.05
N VAL A 97 -13.21 1.82 -8.29
CA VAL A 97 -12.48 1.11 -9.32
C VAL A 97 -11.07 1.68 -9.33
N CYS A 98 -10.09 0.84 -9.10
CA CYS A 98 -8.70 1.25 -9.08
C CYS A 98 -8.00 0.73 -10.34
N LYS A 99 -7.30 1.63 -11.03
CA LYS A 99 -6.52 1.32 -12.22
C LYS A 99 -5.07 1.70 -11.96
N CYS A 100 -4.17 0.84 -12.39
CA CYS A 100 -2.74 1.10 -12.28
C CYS A 100 -2.16 1.33 -13.67
N GLU A 101 -1.52 2.46 -13.86
CA GLU A 101 -0.83 2.83 -15.09
C GLU A 101 0.65 2.90 -14.80
N TYR A 102 1.46 2.31 -15.66
CA TYR A 102 2.90 2.25 -15.44
C TYR A 102 3.56 3.49 -16.02
N THR A 103 4.50 4.05 -15.24
CA THR A 103 5.29 5.22 -15.66
C THR A 103 6.74 4.79 -15.83
N ALA A 104 7.59 5.69 -16.31
CA ALA A 104 8.99 5.38 -16.51
C ALA A 104 9.70 5.03 -15.19
N ASP A 105 9.25 5.61 -14.10
CA ASP A 105 9.87 5.47 -12.78
C ASP A 105 9.00 4.73 -11.75
N GLY A 106 7.85 4.22 -12.17
CA GLY A 106 6.99 3.49 -11.22
C GLY A 106 5.60 3.27 -11.75
N CYS A 107 4.60 3.75 -11.02
CA CYS A 107 3.21 3.63 -11.44
C CYS A 107 2.34 4.75 -10.86
N CYS A 108 1.19 4.92 -11.47
CA CYS A 108 0.14 5.80 -10.99
C CYS A 108 -1.13 4.98 -10.79
N ILE A 109 -1.64 4.96 -9.59
CA ILE A 109 -2.87 4.24 -9.25
C ILE A 109 -3.99 5.27 -9.15
N THR A 110 -5.00 5.12 -10.01
CA THR A 110 -6.15 6.02 -10.00
C THR A 110 -7.34 5.26 -9.41
N CYS A 111 -7.87 5.76 -8.31
CA CYS A 111 -9.04 5.19 -7.65
C CYS A 111 -10.21 6.13 -7.83
N THR A 112 -11.25 5.70 -8.54
CA THR A 112 -12.41 6.52 -8.85
C THR A 112 -13.70 5.85 -8.43
N SER A 113 -14.68 6.66 -8.07
CA SER A 113 -16.04 6.18 -7.76
C SER A 113 -17.05 7.04 -8.49
N GLY A 114 -18.04 6.38 -9.07
CA GLY A 114 -19.18 7.08 -9.68
C GLY A 114 -20.19 7.61 -8.67
N ASP A 115 -20.05 7.20 -7.43
CA ASP A 115 -20.94 7.66 -6.35
C ASP A 115 -20.28 8.83 -5.62
N LYS A 116 -21.03 9.93 -5.46
CA LYS A 116 -20.50 11.16 -4.88
C LYS A 116 -20.07 10.98 -3.42
N ALA A 117 -20.82 10.19 -2.66
CA ALA A 117 -20.49 9.97 -1.25
C ALA A 117 -19.21 9.15 -1.13
N CYS A 118 -19.10 8.09 -1.92
CA CYS A 118 -17.88 7.28 -1.96
C CYS A 118 -16.69 8.12 -2.43
N CYS A 119 -16.87 8.93 -3.45
CA CYS A 119 -15.81 9.82 -3.94
C CYS A 119 -15.33 10.76 -2.83
N ALA A 120 -16.23 11.36 -2.07
CA ALA A 120 -15.87 12.25 -0.97
C ALA A 120 -15.11 11.52 0.13
N ILE A 121 -15.52 10.29 0.45
CA ILE A 121 -14.84 9.46 1.44
C ILE A 121 -13.41 9.15 0.97
N VAL A 122 -13.25 8.72 -0.28
CA VAL A 122 -11.94 8.41 -0.86
C VAL A 122 -11.03 9.62 -0.84
N GLN A 123 -11.55 10.77 -1.22
CA GLN A 123 -10.77 12.01 -1.22
C GLN A 123 -10.34 12.39 0.20
N SER A 124 -11.23 12.27 1.17
CA SER A 124 -10.90 12.56 2.57
C SER A 124 -9.86 11.59 3.12
N CYS A 125 -9.99 10.30 2.83
CA CYS A 125 -9.02 9.29 3.24
C CYS A 125 -7.64 9.58 2.67
N CYS A 126 -7.56 9.91 1.39
CA CYS A 126 -6.28 10.18 0.74
C CYS A 126 -5.65 11.49 1.22
N GLU A 127 -6.47 12.49 1.54
CA GLU A 127 -5.97 13.72 2.16
C GLU A 127 -5.37 13.44 3.55
N THR A 128 -5.98 12.53 4.29
CA THR A 128 -5.44 12.10 5.58
C THR A 128 -4.13 11.35 5.42
N LEU A 129 -4.05 10.44 4.45
CA LEU A 129 -2.82 9.70 4.13
C LEU A 129 -1.70 10.65 3.70
N ASP A 130 -2.01 11.61 2.84
CA ASP A 130 -1.06 12.62 2.40
C ASP A 130 -0.53 13.43 3.59
N SER A 131 -1.41 13.81 4.49
CA SER A 131 -1.02 14.51 5.71
C SER A 131 -0.12 13.64 6.59
N CYS A 132 -0.47 12.38 6.81
CA CYS A 132 0.36 11.45 7.58
C CYS A 132 1.74 11.31 6.96
N CYS A 133 1.79 11.16 5.64
CA CYS A 133 3.03 11.03 4.89
C CYS A 133 3.93 12.24 5.09
N LYS A 134 3.38 13.43 4.96
CA LYS A 134 4.12 14.68 5.13
C LYS A 134 4.62 14.89 6.57
N HIS A 135 4.00 14.25 7.54
CA HIS A 135 4.42 14.32 8.93
C HIS A 135 5.32 13.14 9.35
N GLY A 136 5.88 12.43 8.40
CA GLY A 136 6.91 11.44 8.66
C GLY A 136 6.41 10.01 8.83
N CYS A 137 5.16 9.75 8.56
CA CYS A 137 4.67 8.37 8.55
C CYS A 137 5.19 7.64 7.32
N CYS A 138 5.43 6.36 7.46
CA CYS A 138 5.71 5.50 6.32
C CYS A 138 4.38 4.99 5.77
N CYS A 139 4.16 5.20 4.48
CA CYS A 139 2.92 4.79 3.83
C CYS A 139 3.16 3.55 2.98
N TYR A 140 2.21 2.63 3.02
CA TYR A 140 2.21 1.42 2.20
C TYR A 140 1.03 1.45 1.26
N VAL A 141 1.27 1.07 0.02
CA VAL A 141 0.20 0.82 -0.95
C VAL A 141 0.08 -0.70 -1.09
N CYS A 142 -1.13 -1.20 -0.97
CA CYS A 142 -1.39 -2.63 -0.94
C CYS A 142 -2.47 -3.02 -1.94
N PHE A 143 -2.36 -4.24 -2.46
CA PHE A 143 -3.43 -4.90 -3.20
C PHE A 143 -3.71 -6.24 -2.52
N ASN A 144 -4.97 -6.51 -2.20
CA ASN A 144 -5.38 -7.69 -1.45
C ASN A 144 -4.57 -7.85 -0.15
N ASN A 145 -4.36 -6.75 0.56
CA ASN A 145 -3.56 -6.69 1.78
C ASN A 145 -2.08 -7.09 1.59
N THR A 146 -1.63 -7.18 0.36
CA THR A 146 -0.22 -7.44 0.07
C THR A 146 0.46 -6.13 -0.27
N PRO A 147 1.46 -5.69 0.50
CA PRO A 147 2.17 -4.45 0.19
C PRO A 147 2.91 -4.58 -1.14
N CYS A 148 2.73 -3.61 -2.02
CA CYS A 148 3.47 -3.56 -3.27
C CYS A 148 4.54 -2.48 -3.27
N CYS A 149 4.41 -1.48 -2.42
CA CYS A 149 5.47 -0.49 -2.20
C CYS A 149 5.27 0.20 -0.86
N CYS A 150 6.33 0.81 -0.38
CA CYS A 150 6.28 1.65 0.80
C CYS A 150 7.06 2.92 0.52
N GLY A 151 6.71 4.00 1.21
CA GLY A 151 7.43 5.22 1.00
C GLY A 151 6.99 6.37 1.88
N THR A 152 7.62 7.49 1.60
CA THR A 152 7.33 8.77 2.24
C THR A 152 7.03 9.78 1.15
N CYS A 153 6.44 10.86 1.52
CA CYS A 153 6.16 11.96 0.60
C CYS A 153 7.37 12.87 0.39
#